data_1b8a040f3f679333ac8f35a7076c2f9c
#
_entry.id   1b8a040f3f679333ac8f35a7076c2f9c
#
_cell.length_a   1.000
_cell.length_b   1.000
_cell.length_c   1.000
_cell.angle_alpha   90.00
_cell.angle_beta   90.00
_cell.angle_gamma   90.00
#
_symmetry.space_group_name_H-M   'P 1'
#
loop_
_entity.id
_entity.type
_entity.pdbx_description
1 polymer ?
#
loop_
_entity_poly.entity_id
_entity_poly.type
_entity_poly.pdbx_seq_one_letter_code
_entity_poly.pdbx_strand_id
1 'polypeptide(L)'
;DIIPHATDGDRFIQVDHAFSRPEILLWTALVDYTEAGQRRALWEKIRKHTDRIHRDGSLKSVITANPGDYIYPDPRTEALLIHLRDCGKKVFLLTNSEWEYTHAMMNTVLGRDESRGTEWLDLFDVVVAQGNKPSYFDPVRGKNATAGVTDKVLIGGNLTEIEDRLGCAGPEILYVGDHIYADLISSKRNVYWRTMLVVPELEEEMVIQSGMPGLVSQLREVDERRISTEREVMHWKAVEACLQSIEGVVTEEREGVKKLRQECHVARKNASDTLKDFIRQREELRSKLSMATNEYWGSLFRAGSELTHFGRQLEDYACAYTSRASNLLFYPSGHYFRSTMDYLPHELESM
;
A
#
# COMPACT_ATOMS: atom_id res chain seq x y z
N ASP A 1 11.33 -19.88 -3.61
CA ASP A 1 10.59 -20.80 -2.68
C ASP A 1 10.17 -20.15 -1.36
N ILE A 2 9.96 -18.84 -1.34
CA ILE A 2 9.53 -18.12 -0.12
C ILE A 2 8.01 -18.23 0.07
N ILE A 3 7.24 -18.25 -1.02
CA ILE A 3 5.78 -18.19 -1.00
C ILE A 3 5.11 -19.43 -0.35
N PRO A 4 5.54 -20.68 -0.62
CA PRO A 4 4.93 -21.85 0.03
C PRO A 4 5.08 -21.89 1.54
N HIS A 5 6.06 -21.15 2.08
CA HIS A 5 6.38 -21.12 3.50
C HIS A 5 5.82 -19.88 4.23
N ALA A 6 5.31 -18.90 3.50
CA ALA A 6 4.78 -17.66 4.08
C ALA A 6 3.52 -17.89 4.96
N THR A 7 2.86 -19.03 4.83
CA THR A 7 1.72 -19.44 5.66
C THR A 7 2.12 -20.21 6.91
N ASP A 8 3.41 -20.60 7.05
CA ASP A 8 3.93 -21.29 8.23
C ASP A 8 4.26 -20.27 9.32
N GLY A 9 3.27 -19.91 10.14
CA GLY A 9 3.39 -18.94 11.22
C GLY A 9 4.42 -19.31 12.31
N ASP A 10 4.90 -20.55 12.33
CA ASP A 10 5.95 -20.97 13.26
C ASP A 10 7.36 -20.62 12.74
N ARG A 11 7.53 -20.57 11.43
CA ARG A 11 8.83 -20.26 10.79
C ARG A 11 8.97 -18.82 10.33
N PHE A 12 7.86 -18.19 9.94
CA PHE A 12 7.86 -16.86 9.33
C PHE A 12 6.97 -15.91 10.10
N ILE A 13 7.43 -14.68 10.24
CA ILE A 13 6.64 -13.58 10.76
C ILE A 13 6.31 -12.68 9.57
N GLN A 14 5.02 -12.51 9.31
CA GLN A 14 4.54 -11.64 8.25
C GLN A 14 4.51 -10.19 8.72
N VAL A 15 5.12 -9.32 7.92
CA VAL A 15 5.06 -7.88 8.13
C VAL A 15 4.11 -7.30 7.08
N ASP A 16 3.01 -6.76 7.54
CA ASP A 16 1.88 -6.36 6.71
C ASP A 16 1.67 -4.83 6.64
N HIS A 17 2.52 -4.06 7.32
CA HIS A 17 2.48 -2.59 7.29
C HIS A 17 3.85 -1.95 7.52
N ALA A 18 4.05 -0.74 6.97
CA ALA A 18 5.31 0.01 7.04
C ALA A 18 5.69 0.42 8.47
N PHE A 19 4.73 0.52 9.39
CA PHE A 19 4.97 0.85 10.82
C PHE A 19 5.80 -0.19 11.57
N SER A 20 5.91 -1.42 11.07
CA SER A 20 6.80 -2.44 11.65
C SER A 20 8.27 -2.29 11.26
N ARG A 21 8.64 -1.30 10.44
CA ARG A 21 10.05 -1.09 10.03
C ARG A 21 11.02 -0.89 11.21
N PRO A 22 10.72 -0.07 12.24
CA PRO A 22 11.60 0.03 13.40
C PRO A 22 11.81 -1.30 14.12
N GLU A 23 10.76 -2.14 14.20
CA GLU A 23 10.85 -3.48 14.80
C GLU A 23 11.76 -4.40 13.98
N ILE A 24 11.63 -4.35 12.63
CA ILE A 24 12.45 -5.13 11.71
C ILE A 24 13.92 -4.69 11.81
N LEU A 25 14.18 -3.39 11.83
CA LEU A 25 15.53 -2.85 11.99
C LEU A 25 16.18 -3.33 13.30
N LEU A 26 15.45 -3.26 14.41
CA LEU A 26 15.95 -3.76 15.70
C LEU A 26 16.19 -5.27 15.65
N TRP A 27 15.29 -6.02 15.01
CA TRP A 27 15.42 -7.46 14.89
C TRP A 27 16.63 -7.84 14.02
N THR A 28 16.82 -7.21 12.85
CA THR A 28 17.97 -7.47 11.97
C THR A 28 19.28 -7.11 12.64
N ALA A 29 19.34 -6.05 13.43
CA ALA A 29 20.52 -5.65 14.18
C ALA A 29 20.89 -6.62 15.32
N LEU A 30 19.93 -7.36 15.86
CA LEU A 30 20.11 -8.20 17.04
C LEU A 30 20.08 -9.71 16.77
N VAL A 31 19.51 -10.15 15.64
CA VAL A 31 19.26 -11.56 15.35
C VAL A 31 20.54 -12.39 15.27
N ASP A 32 21.63 -11.81 14.74
CA ASP A 32 22.91 -12.50 14.61
C ASP A 32 23.64 -12.69 15.95
N TYR A 33 23.30 -11.89 16.96
CA TYR A 33 23.78 -12.01 18.33
C TYR A 33 22.90 -12.91 19.20
N THR A 34 21.85 -13.53 18.61
CA THR A 34 20.84 -14.30 19.32
C THR A 34 20.88 -15.75 18.86
N GLU A 35 20.92 -16.69 19.82
CA GLU A 35 20.86 -18.13 19.53
C GLU A 35 19.57 -18.48 18.74
N ALA A 36 19.70 -19.40 17.78
CA ALA A 36 18.61 -19.73 16.85
C ALA A 36 17.30 -20.08 17.58
N GLY A 37 17.36 -20.82 18.69
CA GLY A 37 16.19 -21.17 19.49
C GLY A 37 15.53 -19.99 20.24
N GLN A 38 16.21 -18.84 20.34
CA GLN A 38 15.73 -17.66 21.05
C GLN A 38 15.28 -16.54 20.10
N ARG A 39 15.43 -16.69 18.79
CA ARG A 39 15.10 -15.66 17.81
C ARG A 39 13.63 -15.24 17.82
N ARG A 40 12.71 -16.20 18.00
CA ARG A 40 11.28 -15.88 18.14
C ARG A 40 11.00 -15.07 19.42
N ALA A 41 11.60 -15.45 20.54
CA ALA A 41 11.46 -14.70 21.79
C ALA A 41 12.06 -13.29 21.71
N LEU A 42 13.12 -13.08 20.92
CA LEU A 42 13.65 -11.77 20.61
C LEU A 42 12.60 -10.91 19.90
N TRP A 43 11.98 -11.44 18.84
CA TRP A 43 10.93 -10.70 18.11
C TRP A 43 9.76 -10.31 19.02
N GLU A 44 9.27 -11.24 19.83
CA GLU A 44 8.17 -10.98 20.77
C GLU A 44 8.55 -9.89 21.80
N LYS A 45 9.80 -9.88 22.27
CA LYS A 45 10.31 -8.82 23.15
C LYS A 45 10.35 -7.46 22.45
N ILE A 46 10.87 -7.41 21.22
CA ILE A 46 10.92 -6.17 20.43
C ILE A 46 9.51 -5.61 20.29
N ARG A 47 8.56 -6.39 19.79
CA ARG A 47 7.16 -5.96 19.66
C ARG A 47 6.55 -5.48 20.96
N LYS A 48 6.72 -6.23 22.04
CA LYS A 48 6.20 -5.84 23.35
C LYS A 48 6.75 -4.48 23.82
N HIS A 49 8.03 -4.24 23.58
CA HIS A 49 8.64 -2.96 23.96
C HIS A 49 8.21 -1.81 23.04
N THR A 50 8.12 -2.04 21.76
CA THR A 50 7.61 -1.06 20.79
C THR A 50 6.15 -0.67 21.12
N ASP A 51 5.30 -1.65 21.35
CA ASP A 51 3.92 -1.42 21.79
C ASP A 51 3.83 -0.66 23.12
N ARG A 52 4.77 -0.89 24.04
CA ARG A 52 4.81 -0.21 25.33
C ARG A 52 5.14 1.26 25.17
N ILE A 53 6.20 1.62 24.45
CA ILE A 53 6.62 3.02 24.28
C ILE A 53 5.57 3.86 23.52
N HIS A 54 4.79 3.23 22.67
CA HIS A 54 3.65 3.90 22.03
C HIS A 54 2.49 4.15 22.98
N ARG A 55 2.25 3.26 23.96
CA ARG A 55 1.13 3.37 24.90
C ARG A 55 1.43 4.18 26.14
N ASP A 56 2.66 4.14 26.65
CA ASP A 56 3.03 4.81 27.90
C ASP A 56 3.40 6.29 27.70
N GLY A 57 3.36 6.79 26.47
CA GLY A 57 3.65 8.18 26.13
C GLY A 57 5.14 8.52 26.05
N SER A 58 6.05 7.60 26.36
CA SER A 58 7.49 7.87 26.36
C SER A 58 8.02 8.28 24.98
N LEU A 59 7.54 7.64 23.89
CA LEU A 59 7.88 8.04 22.53
C LEU A 59 7.35 9.46 22.21
N LYS A 60 6.09 9.71 22.52
CA LYS A 60 5.45 11.01 22.23
C LYS A 60 6.11 12.15 22.99
N SER A 61 6.51 11.93 24.25
CA SER A 61 7.20 12.96 25.05
C SER A 61 8.56 13.34 24.47
N VAL A 62 9.32 12.36 23.94
CA VAL A 62 10.60 12.63 23.26
C VAL A 62 10.38 13.44 21.99
N ILE A 63 9.40 13.05 21.16
CA ILE A 63 9.08 13.76 19.91
C ILE A 63 8.60 15.18 20.21
N THR A 64 7.72 15.38 21.21
CA THR A 64 7.20 16.69 21.55
C THR A 64 8.28 17.62 22.12
N ALA A 65 9.28 17.07 22.82
CA ALA A 65 10.38 17.87 23.37
C ALA A 65 11.28 18.49 22.27
N ASN A 66 11.47 17.79 21.16
CA ASN A 66 12.30 18.22 20.03
C ASN A 66 11.65 17.83 18.69
N PRO A 67 10.49 18.37 18.33
CA PRO A 67 9.73 17.91 17.17
C PRO A 67 10.50 18.07 15.84
N GLY A 68 11.37 19.08 15.74
CA GLY A 68 12.20 19.30 14.54
C GLY A 68 13.19 18.17 14.22
N ASP A 69 13.53 17.32 15.20
CA ASP A 69 14.42 16.16 14.99
C ASP A 69 13.67 14.96 14.38
N TYR A 70 12.34 14.94 14.47
CA TYR A 70 11.51 13.78 14.10
C TYR A 70 10.49 14.09 13.02
N ILE A 71 10.11 15.37 12.86
CA ILE A 71 9.09 15.80 11.90
C ILE A 71 9.74 16.59 10.78
N TYR A 72 9.55 16.17 9.56
CA TYR A 72 9.97 16.90 8.37
C TYR A 72 8.85 17.84 7.92
N PRO A 73 8.98 19.16 8.13
CA PRO A 73 7.97 20.09 7.62
C PRO A 73 7.96 20.05 6.09
N ASP A 74 6.77 19.94 5.51
CA ASP A 74 6.56 20.13 4.09
C ASP A 74 5.76 21.42 3.88
N PRO A 75 6.40 22.51 3.43
CA PRO A 75 5.73 23.81 3.24
C PRO A 75 4.60 23.77 2.21
N ARG A 76 4.56 22.73 1.36
CA ARG A 76 3.46 22.50 0.42
C ARG A 76 2.20 21.95 1.10
N THR A 77 2.29 21.46 2.34
CA THR A 77 1.13 20.96 3.09
C THR A 77 0.14 22.08 3.37
N GLU A 78 0.60 23.23 3.86
CA GLU A 78 -0.28 24.39 4.07
C GLU A 78 -0.87 24.88 2.76
N ALA A 79 -0.04 24.99 1.71
CA ALA A 79 -0.50 25.39 0.38
C ALA A 79 -1.58 24.45 -0.17
N LEU A 80 -1.45 23.12 0.06
CA LEU A 80 -2.47 22.15 -0.31
C LEU A 80 -3.78 22.40 0.42
N LEU A 81 -3.74 22.57 1.74
CA LEU A 81 -4.95 22.76 2.55
C LEU A 81 -5.70 24.04 2.14
N ILE A 82 -4.97 25.13 1.91
CA ILE A 82 -5.53 26.39 1.40
C ILE A 82 -6.15 26.17 0.02
N HIS A 83 -5.41 25.56 -0.92
CA HIS A 83 -5.89 25.30 -2.27
C HIS A 83 -7.19 24.48 -2.29
N LEU A 84 -7.27 23.41 -1.50
CA LEU A 84 -8.48 22.58 -1.40
C LEU A 84 -9.68 23.40 -0.91
N ARG A 85 -9.50 24.25 0.09
CA ARG A 85 -10.57 25.12 0.61
C ARG A 85 -10.99 26.17 -0.39
N ASP A 86 -10.06 26.82 -1.08
CA ASP A 86 -10.33 27.79 -2.14
C ASP A 86 -11.11 27.18 -3.29
N CYS A 87 -10.91 25.88 -3.54
CA CYS A 87 -11.69 25.09 -4.49
C CYS A 87 -13.03 24.57 -3.93
N GLY A 88 -13.46 25.02 -2.75
CA GLY A 88 -14.73 24.64 -2.13
C GLY A 88 -14.76 23.23 -1.54
N LYS A 89 -13.59 22.60 -1.34
CA LYS A 89 -13.51 21.31 -0.63
C LYS A 89 -13.56 21.54 0.86
N LYS A 90 -14.23 20.65 1.57
CA LYS A 90 -14.17 20.57 3.02
C LYS A 90 -12.99 19.71 3.43
N VAL A 91 -12.24 20.19 4.42
CA VAL A 91 -11.02 19.55 4.90
C VAL A 91 -11.20 19.12 6.34
N PHE A 92 -10.87 17.88 6.65
CA PHE A 92 -10.94 17.37 8.00
C PHE A 92 -9.64 16.64 8.40
N LEU A 93 -9.39 16.62 9.71
CA LEU A 93 -8.33 15.82 10.33
C LEU A 93 -8.96 14.76 11.24
N LEU A 94 -8.56 13.51 11.08
CA LEU A 94 -9.00 12.39 11.92
C LEU A 94 -7.78 11.59 12.40
N THR A 95 -7.47 11.68 13.71
CA THR A 95 -6.32 11.03 14.32
C THR A 95 -6.68 10.23 15.56
N ASN A 96 -5.91 9.18 15.86
CA ASN A 96 -5.98 8.44 17.12
C ASN A 96 -5.19 9.13 18.24
N SER A 97 -4.38 10.14 17.92
CA SER A 97 -3.58 10.87 18.88
C SER A 97 -4.44 11.78 19.76
N GLU A 98 -3.95 12.06 20.96
CA GLU A 98 -4.54 13.02 21.90
C GLU A 98 -4.44 14.43 21.33
N TRP A 99 -5.31 15.32 21.81
CA TRP A 99 -5.37 16.70 21.35
C TRP A 99 -4.04 17.43 21.52
N GLU A 100 -3.42 17.34 22.68
CA GLU A 100 -2.17 18.05 23.03
C GLU A 100 -1.04 17.66 22.05
N TYR A 101 -0.90 16.37 21.78
CA TYR A 101 0.09 15.88 20.83
C TYR A 101 -0.26 16.32 19.39
N THR A 102 -1.51 16.20 18.99
CA THR A 102 -1.98 16.63 17.66
C THR A 102 -1.73 18.11 17.44
N HIS A 103 -2.03 18.94 18.44
CA HIS A 103 -1.82 20.38 18.39
C HIS A 103 -0.33 20.74 18.22
N ALA A 104 0.56 20.17 19.01
CA ALA A 104 1.99 20.37 18.90
C ALA A 104 2.53 19.95 17.52
N MET A 105 2.12 18.76 17.03
CA MET A 105 2.57 18.26 15.73
C MET A 105 2.06 19.10 14.56
N MET A 106 0.81 19.58 14.60
CA MET A 106 0.25 20.41 13.54
C MET A 106 0.96 21.76 13.44
N ASN A 107 1.31 22.39 14.57
CA ASN A 107 2.13 23.59 14.54
C ASN A 107 3.51 23.33 13.90
N THR A 108 4.17 22.26 14.27
CA THR A 108 5.47 21.87 13.70
C THR A 108 5.38 21.59 12.20
N VAL A 109 4.42 20.77 11.75
CA VAL A 109 4.24 20.40 10.34
C VAL A 109 3.97 21.62 9.47
N LEU A 110 3.26 22.62 10.00
CA LEU A 110 2.94 23.86 9.28
C LEU A 110 4.01 24.96 9.47
N GLY A 111 5.15 24.63 10.11
CA GLY A 111 6.24 25.57 10.33
C GLY A 111 5.86 26.75 11.23
N ARG A 112 4.91 26.55 12.15
CA ARG A 112 4.42 27.54 13.09
C ARG A 112 5.03 27.28 14.46
N ASP A 113 5.28 28.34 15.22
CA ASP A 113 5.65 28.21 16.61
C ASP A 113 4.40 28.05 17.51
N GLU A 114 4.60 27.55 18.72
CA GLU A 114 3.52 27.36 19.69
C GLU A 114 2.82 28.68 20.10
N SER A 115 3.44 29.85 19.86
CA SER A 115 2.86 31.16 20.18
C SER A 115 1.66 31.53 19.31
N ARG A 116 1.50 30.87 18.14
CA ARG A 116 0.37 31.07 17.23
C ARG A 116 -0.90 30.34 17.65
N GLY A 117 -0.87 29.61 18.75
CA GLY A 117 -2.06 28.99 19.31
C GLY A 117 -2.77 28.03 18.33
N THR A 118 -4.06 28.21 18.14
CA THR A 118 -4.93 27.32 17.37
C THR A 118 -5.22 27.83 15.96
N GLU A 119 -4.49 28.79 15.42
CA GLU A 119 -4.73 29.37 14.08
C GLU A 119 -4.74 28.32 12.95
N TRP A 120 -4.01 27.21 13.11
CA TRP A 120 -4.01 26.13 12.12
C TRP A 120 -5.39 25.45 11.94
N LEU A 121 -6.28 25.58 12.94
CA LEU A 121 -7.66 25.08 12.85
C LEU A 121 -8.46 25.78 11.73
N ASP A 122 -8.03 26.95 11.29
CA ASP A 122 -8.69 27.64 10.18
C ASP A 122 -8.51 26.93 8.84
N LEU A 123 -7.52 26.05 8.74
CA LEU A 123 -7.32 25.19 7.58
C LEU A 123 -8.28 23.98 7.51
N PHE A 124 -9.03 23.73 8.58
CA PHE A 124 -9.92 22.57 8.71
C PHE A 124 -11.37 22.99 9.00
N ASP A 125 -12.30 22.20 8.49
CA ASP A 125 -13.72 22.30 8.82
C ASP A 125 -14.04 21.49 10.09
N VAL A 126 -13.39 20.33 10.27
CA VAL A 126 -13.53 19.45 11.43
C VAL A 126 -12.19 18.83 11.79
N VAL A 127 -11.88 18.74 13.08
CA VAL A 127 -10.72 18.02 13.61
C VAL A 127 -11.21 17.02 14.67
N VAL A 128 -10.86 15.75 14.47
CA VAL A 128 -11.16 14.67 15.42
C VAL A 128 -9.85 14.15 16.01
N ALA A 129 -9.66 14.35 17.30
CA ALA A 129 -8.61 13.74 18.09
C ALA A 129 -9.16 12.51 18.84
N GLN A 130 -8.29 11.56 19.19
CA GLN A 130 -8.66 10.31 19.87
C GLN A 130 -9.79 9.53 19.16
N GLY A 131 -9.78 9.51 17.82
CA GLY A 131 -10.81 8.89 17.01
C GLY A 131 -10.96 7.39 17.19
N ASN A 132 -9.93 6.71 17.78
CA ASN A 132 -9.95 5.26 18.04
C ASN A 132 -10.20 4.42 16.79
N LYS A 133 -9.55 4.79 15.67
CA LYS A 133 -9.56 3.95 14.45
C LYS A 133 -8.91 2.58 14.73
N PRO A 134 -9.42 1.46 14.23
CA PRO A 134 -10.47 1.33 13.20
C PRO A 134 -11.91 1.37 13.72
N SER A 135 -12.15 1.35 15.03
CA SER A 135 -13.52 1.33 15.59
C SER A 135 -14.35 2.55 15.23
N TYR A 136 -13.71 3.67 14.88
CA TYR A 136 -14.36 4.89 14.39
C TYR A 136 -15.27 4.65 13.17
N PHE A 137 -14.85 3.74 12.28
CA PHE A 137 -15.57 3.38 11.06
C PHE A 137 -16.60 2.26 11.26
N ASP A 138 -16.79 1.78 12.48
CA ASP A 138 -17.79 0.76 12.80
C ASP A 138 -19.08 1.45 13.27
N PRO A 139 -20.17 1.38 12.49
CA PRO A 139 -21.42 2.05 12.85
C PRO A 139 -22.05 1.54 14.15
N VAL A 140 -21.65 0.35 14.64
CA VAL A 140 -22.17 -0.25 15.88
C VAL A 140 -21.30 0.09 17.09
N ARG A 141 -19.98 0.23 16.88
CA ARG A 141 -18.98 0.42 17.96
C ARG A 141 -18.57 1.87 18.16
N GLY A 142 -18.95 2.75 17.25
CA GLY A 142 -18.66 4.17 17.35
C GLY A 142 -19.25 4.77 18.62
N LYS A 143 -18.46 5.58 19.33
CA LYS A 143 -18.90 6.33 20.52
C LYS A 143 -19.23 7.74 20.11
N ASN A 144 -20.11 8.41 20.86
CA ASN A 144 -20.37 9.82 20.63
C ASN A 144 -19.13 10.66 20.98
N ALA A 145 -18.90 11.71 20.19
CA ALA A 145 -17.85 12.67 20.47
C ALA A 145 -18.16 13.49 21.72
N THR A 146 -17.09 13.96 22.36
CA THR A 146 -17.17 15.05 23.32
C THR A 146 -16.61 16.32 22.69
N ALA A 147 -17.11 17.49 23.13
CA ALA A 147 -16.60 18.78 22.64
C ALA A 147 -15.13 18.95 23.03
N GLY A 148 -14.32 19.41 22.07
CA GLY A 148 -12.93 19.78 22.28
C GLY A 148 -12.77 21.25 22.68
N VAL A 149 -11.61 21.82 22.40
CA VAL A 149 -11.23 23.20 22.76
C VAL A 149 -11.99 24.26 21.94
N THR A 150 -12.56 23.91 20.83
CA THR A 150 -13.42 24.74 19.95
C THR A 150 -14.50 23.87 19.32
N ASP A 151 -15.51 24.52 18.72
CA ASP A 151 -16.61 23.80 17.99
C ASP A 151 -16.14 22.98 16.79
N LYS A 152 -14.97 23.29 16.24
CA LYS A 152 -14.36 22.50 15.17
C LYS A 152 -13.70 21.22 15.67
N VAL A 153 -13.38 21.12 16.97
CA VAL A 153 -12.62 20.01 17.56
C VAL A 153 -13.55 19.05 18.28
N LEU A 154 -13.44 17.78 17.91
CA LEU A 154 -14.12 16.67 18.55
C LEU A 154 -13.09 15.74 19.20
N ILE A 155 -13.42 15.24 20.38
CA ILE A 155 -12.62 14.20 21.06
C ILE A 155 -13.39 12.88 20.99
N GLY A 156 -12.81 11.89 20.33
CA GLY A 156 -13.50 10.65 19.99
C GLY A 156 -14.52 10.87 18.87
N GLY A 157 -15.64 10.17 18.96
CA GLY A 157 -16.72 10.28 17.98
C GLY A 157 -16.85 9.05 17.10
N ASN A 158 -17.64 9.20 16.07
CA ASN A 158 -17.95 8.15 15.11
C ASN A 158 -18.13 8.73 13.70
N LEU A 159 -18.23 7.82 12.74
CA LEU A 159 -18.39 8.14 11.33
C LEU A 159 -19.55 9.10 11.04
N THR A 160 -20.73 8.87 11.63
CA THR A 160 -21.94 9.64 11.34
C THR A 160 -21.75 11.11 11.71
N GLU A 161 -21.10 11.39 12.82
CA GLU A 161 -20.86 12.78 13.27
C GLU A 161 -19.99 13.57 12.31
N ILE A 162 -18.96 12.93 11.71
CA ILE A 162 -18.09 13.64 10.77
C ILE A 162 -18.78 13.81 9.41
N GLU A 163 -19.51 12.80 8.93
CA GLU A 163 -20.26 12.89 7.67
C GLU A 163 -21.36 13.95 7.77
N ASP A 164 -22.10 14.03 8.87
CA ASP A 164 -23.10 15.06 9.14
C ASP A 164 -22.49 16.48 9.13
N ARG A 165 -21.34 16.67 9.79
CA ARG A 165 -20.66 17.97 9.81
C ARG A 165 -20.10 18.38 8.45
N LEU A 166 -19.61 17.42 7.68
CA LEU A 166 -19.11 17.66 6.33
C LEU A 166 -20.25 17.80 5.31
N GLY A 167 -21.43 17.22 5.57
CA GLY A 167 -22.54 17.17 4.65
C GLY A 167 -22.24 16.36 3.39
N CYS A 168 -21.36 15.37 3.50
CA CYS A 168 -21.01 14.43 2.43
C CYS A 168 -20.66 13.07 3.04
N ALA A 169 -20.79 12.00 2.26
CA ALA A 169 -20.61 10.63 2.74
C ALA A 169 -20.09 9.70 1.64
N GLY A 170 -19.63 8.53 2.05
CA GLY A 170 -19.21 7.48 1.13
C GLY A 170 -18.15 7.92 0.12
N PRO A 171 -18.35 7.68 -1.20
CA PRO A 171 -17.34 7.94 -2.22
C PRO A 171 -17.06 9.43 -2.51
N GLU A 172 -17.79 10.36 -1.90
CA GLU A 172 -17.52 11.78 -1.97
C GLU A 172 -16.34 12.20 -1.10
N ILE A 173 -15.94 11.35 -0.15
CA ILE A 173 -14.84 11.59 0.78
C ILE A 173 -13.57 10.87 0.29
N LEU A 174 -12.47 11.61 0.17
CA LEU A 174 -11.14 11.07 0.01
C LEU A 174 -10.41 11.09 1.35
N TYR A 175 -10.17 9.92 1.92
CA TYR A 175 -9.42 9.77 3.15
C TYR A 175 -7.95 9.48 2.86
N VAL A 176 -7.08 10.38 3.28
CA VAL A 176 -5.63 10.29 3.11
C VAL A 176 -5.03 9.85 4.43
N GLY A 177 -4.36 8.71 4.45
CA GLY A 177 -3.78 8.14 5.67
C GLY A 177 -2.47 7.43 5.40
N ASP A 178 -1.78 7.05 6.46
CA ASP A 178 -0.49 6.38 6.42
C ASP A 178 -0.56 4.91 6.91
N HIS A 179 -1.65 4.53 7.57
CA HIS A 179 -1.80 3.19 8.12
C HIS A 179 -2.81 2.36 7.32
N ILE A 180 -2.31 1.35 6.59
CA ILE A 180 -3.12 0.56 5.65
C ILE A 180 -4.36 -0.08 6.30
N TYR A 181 -4.24 -0.62 7.51
CA TYR A 181 -5.35 -1.27 8.21
C TYR A 181 -6.31 -0.26 8.86
N ALA A 182 -5.76 0.65 9.67
CA ALA A 182 -6.59 1.58 10.45
C ALA A 182 -7.27 2.63 9.57
N ASP A 183 -6.59 3.08 8.50
CA ASP A 183 -7.08 4.15 7.66
C ASP A 183 -7.77 3.65 6.39
N LEU A 184 -7.14 2.72 5.63
CA LEU A 184 -7.64 2.35 4.31
C LEU A 184 -8.65 1.21 4.35
N ILE A 185 -8.26 0.05 4.92
CA ILE A 185 -9.11 -1.14 4.86
C ILE A 185 -10.44 -0.89 5.56
N SER A 186 -10.39 -0.29 6.74
CA SER A 186 -11.58 -0.06 7.56
C SER A 186 -12.51 0.99 6.95
N SER A 187 -11.97 2.09 6.40
CA SER A 187 -12.77 3.13 5.77
C SER A 187 -13.36 2.67 4.42
N LYS A 188 -12.61 1.91 3.62
CA LYS A 188 -13.11 1.42 2.34
C LYS A 188 -14.17 0.32 2.51
N ARG A 189 -13.94 -0.66 3.40
CA ARG A 189 -14.86 -1.79 3.58
C ARG A 189 -16.16 -1.41 4.26
N ASN A 190 -16.10 -0.57 5.29
CA ASN A 190 -17.26 -0.31 6.13
C ASN A 190 -18.11 0.86 5.61
N VAL A 191 -17.48 1.84 4.95
CA VAL A 191 -18.14 3.12 4.66
C VAL A 191 -17.93 3.63 3.23
N TYR A 192 -17.24 2.88 2.41
CA TYR A 192 -17.02 3.18 0.98
C TYR A 192 -16.28 4.50 0.70
N TRP A 193 -15.53 5.03 1.66
CA TRP A 193 -14.70 6.21 1.42
C TRP A 193 -13.62 5.90 0.38
N ARG A 194 -13.29 6.88 -0.44
CA ARG A 194 -12.09 6.81 -1.27
C ARG A 194 -10.87 6.91 -0.40
N THR A 195 -9.82 6.20 -0.75
CA THR A 195 -8.64 6.07 0.09
C THR A 195 -7.36 6.38 -0.68
N MET A 196 -6.45 7.09 -0.04
CA MET A 196 -5.10 7.34 -0.54
C MET A 196 -4.10 7.01 0.56
N LEU A 197 -3.15 6.11 0.28
CA LEU A 197 -2.09 5.80 1.22
C LEU A 197 -0.89 6.71 1.01
N VAL A 198 -0.38 7.28 2.10
CA VAL A 198 0.92 7.98 2.11
C VAL A 198 2.00 6.98 2.51
N VAL A 199 2.95 6.76 1.61
CA VAL A 199 4.08 5.84 1.78
C VAL A 199 5.37 6.61 1.49
N PRO A 200 6.00 7.24 2.48
CA PRO A 200 7.21 8.05 2.27
C PRO A 200 8.34 7.27 1.57
N GLU A 201 8.45 5.99 1.84
CA GLU A 201 9.45 5.08 1.27
C GLU A 201 9.33 4.92 -0.26
N LEU A 202 8.18 5.22 -0.82
CA LEU A 202 7.97 5.23 -2.28
C LEU A 202 8.91 6.20 -2.97
N GLU A 203 9.23 7.34 -2.35
CA GLU A 203 10.12 8.36 -2.93
C GLU A 203 11.53 7.79 -3.12
N GLU A 204 12.05 7.11 -2.11
CA GLU A 204 13.36 6.43 -2.17
C GLU A 204 13.38 5.33 -3.26
N GLU A 205 12.35 4.48 -3.28
CA GLU A 205 12.25 3.42 -4.28
C GLU A 205 12.18 3.99 -5.71
N MET A 206 11.42 5.07 -5.93
CA MET A 206 11.34 5.75 -7.22
C MET A 206 12.68 6.38 -7.63
N VAL A 207 13.42 6.98 -6.71
CA VAL A 207 14.77 7.55 -6.97
C VAL A 207 15.72 6.43 -7.40
N ILE A 208 15.73 5.30 -6.70
CA ILE A 208 16.57 4.15 -7.04
C ILE A 208 16.21 3.60 -8.43
N GLN A 209 14.92 3.42 -8.70
CA GLN A 209 14.45 2.94 -10.01
C GLN A 209 14.82 3.91 -11.14
N SER A 210 14.70 5.22 -10.91
CA SER A 210 15.08 6.23 -11.89
C SER A 210 16.59 6.28 -12.16
N GLY A 211 17.40 5.89 -11.17
CA GLY A 211 18.85 5.71 -11.31
C GLY A 211 19.26 4.47 -12.11
N MET A 212 18.32 3.57 -12.39
CA MET A 212 18.57 2.29 -13.10
C MET A 212 17.70 2.12 -14.36
N PRO A 213 17.66 3.11 -15.28
CA PRO A 213 16.72 3.09 -16.41
C PRO A 213 16.92 1.87 -17.33
N GLY A 214 18.16 1.41 -17.49
CA GLY A 214 18.49 0.23 -18.27
C GLY A 214 17.88 -1.05 -17.69
N LEU A 215 17.94 -1.23 -16.37
CA LEU A 215 17.37 -2.38 -15.69
C LEU A 215 15.83 -2.38 -15.76
N VAL A 216 15.23 -1.22 -15.56
CA VAL A 216 13.77 -1.03 -15.66
C VAL A 216 13.28 -1.29 -17.08
N SER A 217 14.01 -0.82 -18.10
CA SER A 217 13.68 -1.06 -19.50
C SER A 217 13.78 -2.55 -19.88
N GLN A 218 14.86 -3.22 -19.45
CA GLN A 218 15.02 -4.66 -19.66
C GLN A 218 13.91 -5.47 -19.01
N LEU A 219 13.53 -5.10 -17.77
CA LEU A 219 12.43 -5.77 -17.07
C LEU A 219 11.12 -5.64 -17.83
N ARG A 220 10.81 -4.45 -18.36
CA ARG A 220 9.61 -4.22 -19.19
C ARG A 220 9.62 -5.07 -20.43
N GLU A 221 10.74 -5.08 -21.16
CA GLU A 221 10.87 -5.88 -22.38
C GLU A 221 10.69 -7.38 -22.11
N VAL A 222 11.29 -7.89 -21.03
CA VAL A 222 11.12 -9.30 -20.63
C VAL A 222 9.67 -9.60 -20.24
N ASP A 223 8.99 -8.70 -19.52
CA ASP A 223 7.57 -8.87 -19.15
C ASP A 223 6.67 -8.89 -20.40
N GLU A 224 6.88 -8.01 -21.37
CA GLU A 224 6.12 -8.00 -22.64
C GLU A 224 6.31 -9.31 -23.43
N ARG A 225 7.55 -9.77 -23.56
CA ARG A 225 7.87 -11.04 -24.23
C ARG A 225 7.28 -12.23 -23.48
N ARG A 226 7.35 -12.24 -22.16
CA ARG A 226 6.75 -13.28 -21.32
C ARG A 226 5.24 -13.39 -21.56
N ILE A 227 4.51 -12.26 -21.53
CA ILE A 227 3.06 -12.21 -21.77
C ILE A 227 2.72 -12.72 -23.18
N SER A 228 3.48 -12.31 -24.20
CA SER A 228 3.27 -12.77 -25.56
C SER A 228 3.50 -14.28 -25.69
N THR A 229 4.58 -14.80 -25.10
CA THR A 229 4.91 -16.24 -25.12
C THR A 229 3.91 -17.07 -24.31
N GLU A 230 3.38 -16.53 -23.21
CA GLU A 230 2.32 -17.18 -22.43
C GLU A 230 1.04 -17.36 -23.27
N ARG A 231 0.65 -16.34 -24.02
CA ARG A 231 -0.49 -16.43 -24.97
C ARG A 231 -0.22 -17.49 -26.06
N GLU A 232 1.01 -17.59 -26.55
CA GLU A 232 1.40 -18.61 -27.52
C GLU A 232 1.28 -20.03 -26.93
N VAL A 233 1.77 -20.24 -25.70
CA VAL A 233 1.61 -21.52 -25.00
C VAL A 233 0.13 -21.87 -24.81
N MET A 234 -0.70 -20.91 -24.46
CA MET A 234 -2.15 -21.09 -24.32
C MET A 234 -2.79 -21.46 -25.67
N HIS A 235 -2.41 -20.77 -26.73
CA HIS A 235 -2.86 -21.08 -28.09
C HIS A 235 -2.58 -22.52 -28.47
N TRP A 236 -1.32 -22.96 -28.35
CA TRP A 236 -0.94 -24.34 -28.70
C TRP A 236 -1.60 -25.39 -27.80
N LYS A 237 -1.82 -25.11 -26.52
CA LYS A 237 -2.62 -25.98 -25.63
C LYS A 237 -4.06 -26.14 -26.14
N ALA A 238 -4.69 -25.04 -26.57
CA ALA A 238 -6.04 -25.10 -27.12
C ALA A 238 -6.10 -25.90 -28.42
N VAL A 239 -5.13 -25.71 -29.33
CA VAL A 239 -5.01 -26.51 -30.59
C VAL A 239 -4.81 -27.98 -30.29
N GLU A 240 -3.93 -28.37 -29.37
CA GLU A 240 -3.75 -29.77 -28.95
C GLU A 240 -5.05 -30.38 -28.41
N ALA A 241 -5.78 -29.64 -27.53
CA ALA A 241 -7.05 -30.10 -27.02
C ALA A 241 -8.12 -30.31 -28.08
N CYS A 242 -8.19 -29.39 -29.08
CA CYS A 242 -9.05 -29.56 -30.24
C CYS A 242 -8.69 -30.80 -31.05
N LEU A 243 -7.40 -31.03 -31.31
CA LEU A 243 -6.93 -32.21 -32.06
C LEU A 243 -7.22 -33.54 -31.32
N GLN A 244 -7.18 -33.51 -29.98
CA GLN A 244 -7.55 -34.69 -29.16
C GLN A 244 -9.07 -34.96 -29.20
N SER A 245 -9.91 -33.93 -29.22
CA SER A 245 -11.38 -34.10 -29.25
C SER A 245 -11.87 -34.69 -30.57
N ILE A 246 -11.11 -34.60 -31.66
CA ILE A 246 -11.46 -35.16 -32.97
C ILE A 246 -11.07 -36.64 -33.09
N GLU A 247 -10.25 -37.17 -32.18
CA GLU A 247 -9.75 -38.57 -32.20
C GLU A 247 -10.86 -39.59 -32.16
N GLY A 248 -11.97 -39.34 -31.48
CA GLY A 248 -13.13 -40.25 -31.42
C GLY A 248 -14.08 -40.18 -32.62
N VAL A 249 -13.90 -39.20 -33.51
CA VAL A 249 -14.83 -38.92 -34.64
C VAL A 249 -14.21 -39.37 -35.99
N VAL A 250 -12.90 -39.41 -36.09
CA VAL A 250 -12.18 -39.78 -37.32
C VAL A 250 -11.69 -41.19 -37.21
N THR A 251 -12.34 -42.14 -37.93
CA THR A 251 -12.08 -43.59 -37.91
C THR A 251 -10.79 -43.99 -38.61
N GLU A 252 -10.15 -43.11 -39.36
CA GLU A 252 -8.82 -43.32 -39.98
C GLU A 252 -7.92 -42.14 -39.63
N GLU A 253 -6.86 -42.40 -38.86
CA GLU A 253 -5.80 -41.42 -38.63
C GLU A 253 -5.07 -41.09 -39.91
N ARG A 254 -5.50 -40.02 -40.58
CA ARG A 254 -4.77 -39.54 -41.77
C ARG A 254 -3.38 -39.06 -41.36
N GLU A 255 -2.36 -39.41 -42.13
CA GLU A 255 -0.95 -39.03 -41.95
C GLU A 255 -0.79 -37.51 -41.65
N GLY A 256 -1.64 -36.68 -42.28
CA GLY A 256 -1.67 -35.23 -42.02
C GLY A 256 -2.05 -34.82 -40.60
N VAL A 257 -2.95 -35.54 -39.94
CA VAL A 257 -3.36 -35.25 -38.56
C VAL A 257 -2.24 -35.62 -37.58
N LYS A 258 -1.56 -36.75 -37.82
CA LYS A 258 -0.38 -37.15 -37.01
C LYS A 258 0.73 -36.12 -37.11
N LYS A 259 1.04 -35.67 -38.33
CA LYS A 259 2.04 -34.63 -38.56
C LYS A 259 1.69 -33.33 -37.87
N LEU A 260 0.45 -32.87 -37.99
CA LEU A 260 -0.03 -31.64 -37.33
C LEU A 260 0.07 -31.73 -35.79
N ARG A 261 -0.28 -32.88 -35.19
CA ARG A 261 -0.10 -33.11 -33.74
C ARG A 261 1.35 -32.99 -33.32
N GLN A 262 2.25 -33.61 -34.09
CA GLN A 262 3.68 -33.55 -33.80
C GLN A 262 4.19 -32.10 -33.89
N GLU A 263 3.78 -31.37 -34.91
CA GLU A 263 4.13 -29.94 -35.08
C GLU A 263 3.60 -29.10 -33.94
N CYS A 264 2.34 -29.27 -33.54
CA CYS A 264 1.75 -28.58 -32.39
C CYS A 264 2.48 -28.91 -31.09
N HIS A 265 2.78 -30.18 -30.84
CA HIS A 265 3.52 -30.60 -29.66
C HIS A 265 4.90 -29.95 -29.57
N VAL A 266 5.63 -29.92 -30.66
CA VAL A 266 6.96 -29.29 -30.74
C VAL A 266 6.84 -27.79 -30.54
N ALA A 267 5.88 -27.12 -31.18
CA ALA A 267 5.65 -25.70 -31.04
C ALA A 267 5.31 -25.32 -29.59
N ARG A 268 4.37 -26.03 -28.94
CA ARG A 268 4.02 -25.85 -27.55
C ARG A 268 5.23 -26.06 -26.61
N LYS A 269 6.01 -27.10 -26.84
CA LYS A 269 7.21 -27.40 -26.06
C LYS A 269 8.21 -26.24 -26.13
N ASN A 270 8.52 -25.80 -27.36
CA ASN A 270 9.45 -24.68 -27.58
C ASN A 270 8.95 -23.39 -26.91
N ALA A 271 7.67 -23.04 -27.10
CA ALA A 271 7.08 -21.89 -26.44
C ALA A 271 7.12 -22.02 -24.91
N SER A 272 6.86 -23.22 -24.37
CA SER A 272 6.93 -23.45 -22.90
C SER A 272 8.34 -23.31 -22.35
N ASP A 273 9.36 -23.78 -23.08
CA ASP A 273 10.75 -23.65 -22.66
C ASP A 273 11.23 -22.20 -22.76
N THR A 274 10.84 -21.48 -23.80
CA THR A 274 11.07 -20.03 -23.93
C THR A 274 10.38 -19.24 -22.79
N LEU A 275 9.16 -19.62 -22.42
CA LEU A 275 8.43 -18.99 -21.30
C LEU A 275 9.17 -19.17 -19.96
N LYS A 276 9.71 -20.37 -19.70
CA LYS A 276 10.53 -20.63 -18.50
C LYS A 276 11.77 -19.74 -18.45
N ASP A 277 12.42 -19.54 -19.60
CA ASP A 277 13.58 -18.66 -19.68
C ASP A 277 13.23 -17.19 -19.40
N PHE A 278 12.11 -16.69 -19.92
CA PHE A 278 11.64 -15.34 -19.59
C PHE A 278 11.23 -15.19 -18.12
N ILE A 279 10.59 -16.20 -17.53
CA ILE A 279 10.28 -16.20 -16.10
C ILE A 279 11.56 -16.09 -15.28
N ARG A 280 12.59 -16.89 -15.58
CA ARG A 280 13.88 -16.84 -14.89
C ARG A 280 14.56 -15.48 -15.05
N GLN A 281 14.64 -14.94 -16.27
CA GLN A 281 15.23 -13.62 -16.53
C GLN A 281 14.50 -12.51 -15.74
N ARG A 282 13.17 -12.57 -15.72
CA ARG A 282 12.34 -11.64 -14.95
C ARG A 282 12.66 -11.70 -13.46
N GLU A 283 12.79 -12.88 -12.89
CA GLU A 283 13.14 -13.08 -11.47
C GLU A 283 14.53 -12.52 -11.16
N GLU A 284 15.52 -12.75 -12.00
CA GLU A 284 16.87 -12.21 -11.84
C GLU A 284 16.89 -10.67 -11.88
N LEU A 285 16.18 -10.06 -12.83
CA LEU A 285 16.09 -8.60 -12.96
C LEU A 285 15.35 -7.98 -11.78
N ARG A 286 14.25 -8.60 -11.32
CA ARG A 286 13.51 -8.14 -10.15
C ARG A 286 14.30 -8.30 -8.86
N SER A 287 15.05 -9.39 -8.71
CA SER A 287 15.94 -9.57 -7.56
C SER A 287 17.00 -8.47 -7.49
N LYS A 288 17.63 -8.13 -8.63
CA LYS A 288 18.60 -7.03 -8.69
C LYS A 288 17.98 -5.70 -8.29
N LEU A 289 16.78 -5.40 -8.77
CA LEU A 289 16.07 -4.16 -8.44
C LEU A 289 15.68 -4.13 -6.95
N SER A 290 15.19 -5.25 -6.43
CA SER A 290 14.81 -5.40 -5.03
C SER A 290 15.99 -5.19 -4.08
N MET A 291 17.13 -5.84 -4.35
CA MET A 291 18.36 -5.69 -3.56
C MET A 291 18.94 -4.27 -3.63
N ALA A 292 18.75 -3.57 -4.74
CA ALA A 292 19.15 -2.18 -4.85
C ALA A 292 18.27 -1.25 -4.00
N THR A 293 17.01 -1.62 -3.75
CA THR A 293 16.11 -0.87 -2.88
C THR A 293 16.49 -1.06 -1.40
N ASN A 294 16.67 -2.30 -0.97
CA ASN A 294 17.17 -2.60 0.37
C ASN A 294 17.84 -3.99 0.38
N GLU A 295 19.05 -4.07 0.94
CA GLU A 295 19.85 -5.31 0.96
C GLU A 295 19.25 -6.42 1.84
N TYR A 296 18.45 -6.07 2.87
CA TYR A 296 17.89 -7.04 3.82
C TYR A 296 16.52 -7.54 3.41
N TRP A 297 15.61 -6.65 2.99
CA TRP A 297 14.22 -7.01 2.71
C TRP A 297 13.73 -6.62 1.31
N GLY A 298 14.56 -5.95 0.52
CA GLY A 298 14.22 -5.55 -0.84
C GLY A 298 13.19 -4.44 -0.93
N SER A 299 12.30 -4.53 -1.92
CA SER A 299 11.19 -3.59 -2.10
C SER A 299 10.09 -3.81 -1.06
N LEU A 300 9.49 -2.73 -0.59
CA LEU A 300 8.31 -2.78 0.28
C LEU A 300 7.07 -3.35 -0.45
N PHE A 301 6.99 -3.13 -1.76
CA PHE A 301 5.82 -3.48 -2.58
C PHE A 301 5.92 -4.87 -3.21
N ARG A 302 7.14 -5.38 -3.43
CA ARG A 302 7.35 -6.64 -4.16
C ARG A 302 8.38 -7.54 -3.50
N ALA A 303 8.06 -8.84 -3.49
CA ALA A 303 8.98 -9.92 -3.15
C ALA A 303 9.27 -10.72 -4.43
N GLY A 304 10.38 -10.44 -5.08
CA GLY A 304 10.69 -11.00 -6.40
C GLY A 304 9.64 -10.60 -7.44
N SER A 305 9.00 -11.59 -8.06
CA SER A 305 7.98 -11.38 -9.08
C SER A 305 6.58 -11.08 -8.52
N GLU A 306 6.34 -11.39 -7.26
CA GLU A 306 5.04 -11.26 -6.61
C GLU A 306 4.91 -9.94 -5.86
N LEU A 307 3.67 -9.54 -5.58
CA LEU A 307 3.42 -8.48 -4.62
C LEU A 307 3.71 -8.99 -3.20
N THR A 308 4.29 -8.15 -2.36
CA THR A 308 4.30 -8.39 -0.91
C THR A 308 2.86 -8.38 -0.39
N HIS A 309 2.65 -8.81 0.84
CA HIS A 309 1.33 -8.68 1.47
C HIS A 309 0.90 -7.21 1.55
N PHE A 310 1.82 -6.31 1.88
CA PHE A 310 1.59 -4.86 1.85
C PHE A 310 1.22 -4.37 0.44
N GLY A 311 1.98 -4.77 -0.60
CA GLY A 311 1.69 -4.40 -1.98
C GLY A 311 0.32 -4.88 -2.46
N ARG A 312 -0.10 -6.09 -2.06
CA ARG A 312 -1.42 -6.64 -2.38
C ARG A 312 -2.55 -5.87 -1.68
N GLN A 313 -2.38 -5.57 -0.39
CA GLN A 313 -3.36 -4.73 0.33
C GLN A 313 -3.48 -3.33 -0.28
N LEU A 314 -2.36 -2.76 -0.75
CA LEU A 314 -2.36 -1.48 -1.45
C LEU A 314 -3.15 -1.56 -2.76
N GLU A 315 -2.95 -2.60 -3.56
CA GLU A 315 -3.69 -2.86 -4.80
C GLU A 315 -5.20 -3.02 -4.54
N ASP A 316 -5.57 -3.79 -3.50
CA ASP A 316 -6.96 -4.11 -3.19
C ASP A 316 -7.74 -2.92 -2.59
N TYR A 317 -7.09 -2.09 -1.78
CA TYR A 317 -7.80 -1.12 -0.93
C TYR A 317 -7.48 0.35 -1.21
N ALA A 318 -6.35 0.68 -1.83
CA ALA A 318 -6.03 2.06 -2.14
C ALA A 318 -6.59 2.50 -3.50
N CYS A 319 -7.29 3.62 -3.54
CA CYS A 319 -7.66 4.26 -4.80
C CYS A 319 -6.47 4.99 -5.43
N ALA A 320 -5.52 5.41 -4.60
CA ALA A 320 -4.23 5.97 -4.99
C ALA A 320 -3.22 5.78 -3.84
N TYR A 321 -1.94 5.95 -4.14
CA TYR A 321 -0.89 6.06 -3.12
C TYR A 321 0.16 7.07 -3.57
N THR A 322 0.85 7.65 -2.61
CA THR A 322 1.81 8.73 -2.86
C THR A 322 2.88 8.76 -1.76
N SER A 323 4.02 9.36 -2.03
CA SER A 323 5.05 9.57 -1.00
C SER A 323 4.72 10.70 -0.03
N ARG A 324 3.90 11.67 -0.43
CA ARG A 324 3.55 12.86 0.36
C ARG A 324 2.12 13.30 0.05
N ALA A 325 1.36 13.68 1.07
CA ALA A 325 0.01 14.21 0.88
C ALA A 325 -0.01 15.47 -0.01
N SER A 326 1.03 16.31 0.09
CA SER A 326 1.16 17.53 -0.71
C SER A 326 1.26 17.30 -2.23
N ASN A 327 1.52 16.07 -2.68
CA ASN A 327 1.49 15.73 -4.10
C ASN A 327 0.08 15.84 -4.72
N LEU A 328 -0.97 15.93 -3.90
CA LEU A 328 -2.33 16.24 -4.37
C LEU A 328 -2.41 17.59 -5.10
N LEU A 329 -1.49 18.52 -4.85
CA LEU A 329 -1.38 19.78 -5.61
C LEU A 329 -1.14 19.59 -7.12
N PHE A 330 -0.62 18.45 -7.54
CA PHE A 330 -0.40 18.13 -8.95
C PHE A 330 -1.64 17.65 -9.68
N TYR A 331 -2.76 17.47 -8.96
CA TYR A 331 -4.03 16.99 -9.52
C TYR A 331 -5.05 18.11 -9.52
N PRO A 332 -5.94 18.17 -10.53
CA PRO A 332 -7.09 19.07 -10.49
C PRO A 332 -7.96 18.79 -9.25
N SER A 333 -8.51 19.82 -8.64
CA SER A 333 -9.36 19.70 -7.44
C SER A 333 -10.61 18.84 -7.64
N GLY A 334 -11.04 18.65 -8.88
CA GLY A 334 -12.13 17.74 -9.26
C GLY A 334 -11.70 16.32 -9.60
N HIS A 335 -10.41 15.99 -9.47
CA HIS A 335 -9.93 14.64 -9.79
C HIS A 335 -10.56 13.59 -8.88
N TYR A 336 -11.08 12.53 -9.50
CA TYR A 336 -11.73 11.43 -8.80
C TYR A 336 -10.82 10.21 -8.83
N PHE A 337 -10.19 9.90 -7.70
CA PHE A 337 -9.31 8.75 -7.58
C PHE A 337 -10.11 7.45 -7.55
N ARG A 338 -9.74 6.51 -8.43
CA ARG A 338 -10.35 5.19 -8.54
C ARG A 338 -9.32 4.10 -8.29
N SER A 339 -9.74 3.05 -7.59
CA SER A 339 -8.95 1.82 -7.51
C SER A 339 -9.10 1.04 -8.82
N THR A 340 -8.08 0.26 -9.18
CA THR A 340 -8.15 -0.74 -10.27
C THR A 340 -9.29 -1.73 -10.04
N MET A 341 -9.64 -2.01 -8.77
CA MET A 341 -10.75 -2.87 -8.38
C MET A 341 -12.14 -2.24 -8.58
N ASP A 342 -12.21 -0.96 -8.92
CA ASP A 342 -13.47 -0.28 -9.25
C ASP A 342 -13.94 -0.58 -10.68
N TYR A 343 -13.10 -1.24 -11.49
CA TYR A 343 -13.39 -1.62 -12.85
C TYR A 343 -13.55 -3.13 -13.00
N LEU A 344 -14.54 -3.54 -13.78
CA LEU A 344 -14.65 -4.94 -14.19
C LEU A 344 -13.61 -5.25 -15.28
N PRO A 345 -13.12 -6.51 -15.39
CA PRO A 345 -12.07 -6.86 -16.35
C PRO A 345 -12.36 -6.41 -17.79
N HIS A 346 -13.59 -6.52 -18.25
CA HIS A 346 -13.98 -6.12 -19.60
C HIS A 346 -14.01 -4.60 -19.83
N GLU A 347 -14.08 -3.81 -18.75
CA GLU A 347 -14.03 -2.34 -18.82
C GLU A 347 -12.58 -1.86 -18.96
N LEU A 348 -11.61 -2.58 -18.37
CA LEU A 348 -10.17 -2.27 -18.48
C LEU A 348 -9.62 -2.48 -19.89
N GLU A 349 -10.18 -3.42 -20.66
CA GLU A 349 -9.74 -3.69 -22.03
C GLU A 349 -10.20 -2.61 -23.03
N SER A 350 -11.14 -1.74 -22.62
CA SER A 350 -11.68 -0.67 -23.45
C SER A 350 -11.04 0.70 -23.18
N MET A 351 -10.15 0.81 -22.22
CA MET A 351 -9.42 2.04 -21.85
C MET A 351 -8.02 2.06 -22.49
#